data_76ad68913e60aa6aff40c6086f0e28a2
#
_entry.id   76ad68913e60aa6aff40c6086f0e28a2
#
_cell.length_a   1.000
_cell.length_b   1.000
_cell.length_c   1.000
_cell.angle_alpha   90.00
_cell.angle_beta   90.00
_cell.angle_gamma   90.00
#
_symmetry.space_group_name_H-M   'P 1'
#
loop_
_entity.id
_entity.type
_entity.pdbx_description
1 polymer ?
#
loop_
_entity_poly.entity_id
_entity_poly.type
_entity_poly.pdbx_seq_one_letter_code
_entity_poly.pdbx_strand_id
1 'polypeptide(L)'
;MPIANPGWMFPEFSFGIREERMQAVVNEVRADGADLVVCLSHNGFDVDRKMAGRVKGIDVILTGHTHDAVPEPVLVGETILIASGSNGKFVSRVDLDVRDGRMVGYRHKLIPIFSDVIEPDPEMAALIDGEREPFKAQLEEQIGTTESLLYRR
;
A
#
# COMPACT_ATOMS: atom_id res chain seq x y z
N MET A 1 -9.97 -3.47 -9.34
CA MET A 1 -11.45 -3.46 -9.23
C MET A 1 -12.12 -4.37 -10.25
N PRO A 2 -11.89 -4.33 -11.58
CA PRO A 2 -12.59 -5.21 -12.53
C PRO A 2 -12.37 -6.71 -12.32
N ILE A 3 -11.26 -7.09 -11.68
CA ILE A 3 -10.94 -8.51 -11.37
C ILE A 3 -11.66 -8.97 -10.10
N ALA A 4 -11.89 -8.07 -9.15
CA ALA A 4 -12.49 -8.40 -7.86
C ALA A 4 -14.02 -8.39 -7.86
N ASN A 5 -14.62 -7.68 -8.82
CA ASN A 5 -16.08 -7.50 -8.88
C ASN A 5 -16.59 -7.63 -10.31
N PRO A 6 -17.67 -8.40 -10.54
CA PRO A 6 -18.24 -8.54 -11.87
C PRO A 6 -18.81 -7.20 -12.38
N GLY A 7 -18.66 -6.93 -13.69
CA GLY A 7 -19.03 -5.65 -14.30
C GLY A 7 -20.52 -5.28 -14.15
N TRP A 8 -21.41 -6.28 -14.00
CA TRP A 8 -22.83 -6.03 -13.77
C TRP A 8 -23.17 -5.34 -12.45
N MET A 9 -22.26 -5.42 -11.44
CA MET A 9 -22.42 -4.70 -10.16
C MET A 9 -22.18 -3.20 -10.30
N PHE A 10 -21.50 -2.77 -11.36
CA PHE A 10 -21.10 -1.37 -11.57
C PHE A 10 -21.28 -0.96 -13.03
N PRO A 11 -22.52 -1.01 -13.55
CA PRO A 11 -22.78 -0.81 -14.98
C PRO A 11 -22.41 0.59 -15.49
N GLU A 12 -22.41 1.58 -14.60
CA GLU A 12 -22.12 2.99 -14.93
C GLU A 12 -20.65 3.38 -14.72
N PHE A 13 -19.79 2.42 -14.27
CA PHE A 13 -18.40 2.69 -14.03
C PHE A 13 -17.50 2.05 -15.08
N SER A 14 -16.52 2.81 -15.55
CA SER A 14 -15.40 2.26 -16.32
C SER A 14 -14.13 2.28 -15.49
N PHE A 15 -13.39 1.18 -15.52
CA PHE A 15 -12.16 1.00 -14.78
C PHE A 15 -10.96 0.90 -15.73
N GLY A 16 -9.83 1.43 -15.31
CA GLY A 16 -8.58 1.37 -16.05
C GLY A 16 -7.50 2.11 -15.27
N ILE A 17 -6.26 2.03 -15.75
CA ILE A 17 -5.11 2.70 -15.13
C ILE A 17 -5.27 4.23 -15.24
N ARG A 18 -5.93 4.70 -16.29
CA ARG A 18 -6.14 6.13 -16.57
C ARG A 18 -4.82 6.91 -16.65
N GLU A 19 -3.82 6.34 -17.29
CA GLU A 19 -2.47 6.91 -17.40
C GLU A 19 -2.45 8.32 -17.97
N GLU A 20 -3.32 8.65 -18.94
CA GLU A 20 -3.42 9.99 -19.51
C GLU A 20 -3.89 11.02 -18.48
N ARG A 21 -4.91 10.67 -17.66
CA ARG A 21 -5.39 11.52 -16.59
C ARG A 21 -4.34 11.68 -15.50
N MET A 22 -3.66 10.58 -15.13
CA MET A 22 -2.57 10.62 -14.15
C MET A 22 -1.43 11.54 -14.66
N GLN A 23 -1.04 11.42 -15.93
CA GLN A 23 -0.02 12.30 -16.52
C GLN A 23 -0.43 13.78 -16.47
N ALA A 24 -1.71 14.08 -16.74
CA ALA A 24 -2.21 15.46 -16.66
C ALA A 24 -2.10 16.01 -15.23
N VAL A 25 -2.49 15.22 -14.22
CA VAL A 25 -2.38 15.61 -12.80
C VAL A 25 -0.92 15.80 -12.39
N VAL A 26 -0.02 14.89 -12.78
CA VAL A 26 1.42 15.03 -12.49
C VAL A 26 1.98 16.32 -13.10
N ASN A 27 1.63 16.63 -14.34
CA ASN A 27 2.06 17.87 -14.99
C ASN A 27 1.53 19.11 -14.27
N GLU A 28 0.28 19.08 -13.82
CA GLU A 28 -0.37 20.15 -13.06
C GLU A 28 0.38 20.42 -11.74
N VAL A 29 0.56 19.40 -10.90
CA VAL A 29 1.23 19.58 -9.59
C VAL A 29 2.70 19.98 -9.74
N ARG A 30 3.38 19.53 -10.80
CA ARG A 30 4.75 19.97 -11.11
C ARG A 30 4.78 21.44 -11.55
N ALA A 31 3.82 21.89 -12.35
CA ALA A 31 3.69 23.27 -12.73
C ALA A 31 3.37 24.20 -11.55
N ASP A 32 2.65 23.67 -10.54
CA ASP A 32 2.34 24.36 -9.29
C ASP A 32 3.55 24.39 -8.32
N GLY A 33 4.69 23.80 -8.70
CA GLY A 33 5.95 23.89 -7.95
C GLY A 33 6.23 22.69 -7.03
N ALA A 34 5.60 21.54 -7.24
CA ALA A 34 5.92 20.33 -6.47
C ALA A 34 7.33 19.82 -6.80
N ASP A 35 8.22 19.81 -5.83
CA ASP A 35 9.57 19.25 -5.91
C ASP A 35 9.58 17.72 -5.91
N LEU A 36 8.55 17.11 -5.34
CA LEU A 36 8.39 15.67 -5.21
C LEU A 36 6.94 15.28 -5.47
N VAL A 37 6.73 14.25 -6.30
CA VAL A 37 5.40 13.68 -6.56
C VAL A 37 5.34 12.25 -6.02
N VAL A 38 4.53 12.05 -4.99
CA VAL A 38 4.27 10.74 -4.38
C VAL A 38 2.85 10.29 -4.73
N CYS A 39 2.73 9.17 -5.40
CA CYS A 39 1.44 8.56 -5.73
C CYS A 39 1.09 7.50 -4.69
N LEU A 40 -0.01 7.69 -3.96
CA LEU A 40 -0.61 6.64 -3.15
C LEU A 40 -1.61 5.88 -4.01
N SER A 41 -1.34 4.59 -4.26
CA SER A 41 -2.10 3.77 -5.19
C SER A 41 -2.68 2.52 -4.53
N HIS A 42 -3.88 2.13 -4.95
CA HIS A 42 -4.51 0.85 -4.60
C HIS A 42 -4.86 0.02 -5.85
N ASN A 43 -4.06 0.14 -6.90
CA ASN A 43 -4.28 -0.62 -8.14
C ASN A 43 -3.67 -2.04 -8.09
N GLY A 44 -2.69 -2.26 -7.24
CA GLY A 44 -1.87 -3.47 -7.17
C GLY A 44 -0.52 -3.30 -7.85
N PHE A 45 0.45 -4.09 -7.39
CA PHE A 45 1.87 -3.96 -7.73
C PHE A 45 2.14 -3.98 -9.24
N ASP A 46 1.60 -4.98 -9.96
CA ASP A 46 1.83 -5.12 -11.40
C ASP A 46 1.23 -3.97 -12.22
N VAL A 47 0.04 -3.50 -11.80
CA VAL A 47 -0.64 -2.37 -12.44
C VAL A 47 0.15 -1.09 -12.22
N ASP A 48 0.63 -0.86 -11.01
CA ASP A 48 1.41 0.33 -10.65
C ASP A 48 2.79 0.31 -11.31
N ARG A 49 3.41 -0.86 -11.44
CA ARG A 49 4.63 -1.03 -12.21
C ARG A 49 4.45 -0.64 -13.69
N LYS A 50 3.31 -1.03 -14.27
CA LYS A 50 2.95 -0.64 -15.63
C LYS A 50 2.69 0.87 -15.74
N MET A 51 2.00 1.46 -14.76
CA MET A 51 1.75 2.90 -14.67
C MET A 51 3.06 3.69 -14.59
N ALA A 52 4.00 3.29 -13.74
CA ALA A 52 5.32 3.91 -13.60
C ALA A 52 6.12 3.94 -14.92
N GLY A 53 5.96 2.90 -15.75
CA GLY A 53 6.59 2.85 -17.09
C GLY A 53 5.95 3.79 -18.11
N ARG A 54 4.72 4.27 -17.89
CA ARG A 54 3.95 5.07 -18.84
C ARG A 54 3.79 6.53 -18.44
N VAL A 55 3.64 6.79 -17.14
CA VAL A 55 3.49 8.15 -16.58
C VAL A 55 4.85 8.67 -16.15
N LYS A 56 5.20 9.85 -16.60
CA LYS A 56 6.49 10.51 -16.28
C LYS A 56 6.31 11.55 -15.20
N GLY A 57 7.33 11.71 -14.35
CA GLY A 57 7.35 12.75 -13.32
C GLY A 57 6.76 12.30 -11.97
N ILE A 58 6.41 11.04 -11.79
CA ILE A 58 6.16 10.45 -10.47
C ILE A 58 7.50 9.98 -9.91
N ASP A 59 7.86 10.41 -8.69
CA ASP A 59 9.09 9.98 -8.03
C ASP A 59 8.89 8.69 -7.25
N VAL A 60 7.77 8.59 -6.53
CA VAL A 60 7.47 7.45 -5.65
C VAL A 60 6.04 6.96 -5.87
N ILE A 61 5.86 5.65 -5.95
CA ILE A 61 4.53 5.01 -5.86
C ILE A 61 4.51 4.14 -4.62
N LEU A 62 3.60 4.45 -3.70
CA LEU A 62 3.25 3.60 -2.56
C LEU A 62 2.07 2.72 -2.99
N THR A 63 2.35 1.47 -3.32
CA THR A 63 1.36 0.55 -3.89
C THR A 63 0.70 -0.32 -2.82
N GLY A 64 -0.58 -0.63 -3.01
CA GLY A 64 -1.38 -1.51 -2.16
C GLY A 64 -2.14 -2.54 -2.99
N HIS A 65 -3.17 -3.16 -2.42
CA HIS A 65 -4.10 -4.13 -3.00
C HIS A 65 -3.57 -5.58 -3.10
N THR A 66 -2.41 -5.82 -3.68
CA THR A 66 -1.88 -7.18 -3.90
C THR A 66 -1.21 -7.79 -2.67
N HIS A 67 -1.08 -7.00 -1.59
CA HIS A 67 -0.51 -7.42 -0.30
C HIS A 67 0.97 -7.86 -0.39
N ASP A 68 1.67 -7.46 -1.43
CA ASP A 68 3.10 -7.78 -1.59
C ASP A 68 3.95 -7.08 -0.52
N ALA A 69 4.86 -7.82 0.09
CA ALA A 69 5.91 -7.29 0.95
C ALA A 69 7.22 -7.36 0.17
N VAL A 70 7.63 -6.24 -0.43
CA VAL A 70 8.81 -6.18 -1.29
C VAL A 70 9.98 -5.59 -0.50
N PRO A 71 11.03 -6.39 -0.17
CA PRO A 71 12.11 -5.96 0.69
C PRO A 71 12.91 -4.78 0.14
N GLU A 72 13.05 -4.70 -1.18
CA GLU A 72 13.76 -3.62 -1.87
C GLU A 72 12.84 -2.92 -2.85
N PRO A 73 12.83 -1.58 -2.91
CA PRO A 73 12.03 -0.85 -3.88
C PRO A 73 12.32 -1.28 -5.32
N VAL A 74 11.30 -1.35 -6.14
CA VAL A 74 11.46 -1.64 -7.56
C VAL A 74 11.57 -0.34 -8.33
N LEU A 75 12.68 -0.15 -9.03
CA LEU A 75 12.92 1.02 -9.88
C LEU A 75 12.34 0.78 -11.28
N VAL A 76 11.49 1.70 -11.73
CA VAL A 76 10.93 1.74 -13.09
C VAL A 76 11.22 3.10 -13.71
N GLY A 77 12.24 3.18 -14.56
CA GLY A 77 12.79 4.47 -14.99
C GLY A 77 13.33 5.26 -13.80
N GLU A 78 12.76 6.42 -13.51
CA GLU A 78 13.12 7.25 -12.35
C GLU A 78 12.15 7.09 -11.16
N THR A 79 11.08 6.31 -11.33
CA THR A 79 10.06 6.09 -10.30
C THR A 79 10.41 4.89 -9.43
N ILE A 80 10.36 5.05 -8.11
CA ILE A 80 10.49 3.92 -7.16
C ILE A 80 9.10 3.43 -6.73
N LEU A 81 8.91 2.10 -6.77
CA LEU A 81 7.71 1.42 -6.27
C LEU A 81 8.02 0.76 -4.94
N ILE A 82 7.13 0.97 -3.97
CA ILE A 82 7.25 0.46 -2.60
C ILE A 82 5.96 -0.26 -2.24
N ALA A 83 6.09 -1.52 -1.81
CA ALA A 83 5.00 -2.35 -1.32
C ALA A 83 5.33 -2.89 0.07
N SER A 84 4.51 -2.55 1.05
CA SER A 84 4.77 -2.80 2.47
C SER A 84 3.95 -3.97 3.04
N GLY A 85 3.44 -4.85 2.20
CA GLY A 85 2.62 -5.98 2.64
C GLY A 85 1.20 -5.58 3.02
N SER A 86 0.67 -6.26 4.02
CA SER A 86 -0.72 -6.07 4.48
C SER A 86 -0.87 -6.31 5.97
N ASN A 87 -2.03 -5.92 6.50
CA ASN A 87 -2.47 -6.22 7.87
C ASN A 87 -1.49 -5.75 8.97
N GLY A 88 -0.76 -4.67 8.73
CA GLY A 88 0.21 -4.15 9.71
C GLY A 88 1.43 -5.04 9.95
N LYS A 89 1.70 -6.04 9.09
CA LYS A 89 2.85 -6.95 9.26
C LYS A 89 4.20 -6.27 9.03
N PHE A 90 4.21 -5.21 8.24
CA PHE A 90 5.41 -4.45 7.91
C PHE A 90 5.14 -2.96 7.87
N VAL A 91 6.18 -2.18 8.14
CA VAL A 91 6.23 -0.74 7.89
C VAL A 91 7.43 -0.45 7.01
N SER A 92 7.25 0.28 5.93
CA SER A 92 8.35 0.79 5.13
C SER A 92 8.78 2.15 5.65
N ARG A 93 10.06 2.28 5.96
CA ARG A 93 10.72 3.58 6.14
C ARG A 93 11.40 3.95 4.83
N VAL A 94 11.11 5.15 4.35
CA VAL A 94 11.70 5.70 3.13
C VAL A 94 12.26 7.07 3.44
N ASP A 95 13.57 7.23 3.29
CA ASP A 95 14.25 8.51 3.42
C ASP A 95 14.63 8.96 1.99
N LEU A 96 14.13 10.11 1.56
CA LEU A 96 14.35 10.67 0.22
C LEU A 96 15.35 11.83 0.31
N ASP A 97 16.37 11.83 -0.56
CA ASP A 97 17.29 12.96 -0.75
C ASP A 97 16.77 13.80 -1.93
N VAL A 98 16.28 15.00 -1.63
CA VAL A 98 15.75 15.93 -2.63
C VAL A 98 16.65 17.15 -2.70
N ARG A 99 17.16 17.46 -3.91
CA ARG A 99 18.00 18.62 -4.17
C ARG A 99 17.57 19.30 -5.46
N ASP A 100 17.48 20.62 -5.43
CA ASP A 100 17.10 21.43 -6.57
C ASP A 100 15.81 20.95 -7.27
N GLY A 101 14.79 20.58 -6.47
CA GLY A 101 13.50 20.10 -6.97
C GLY A 101 13.52 18.69 -7.58
N ARG A 102 14.54 17.88 -7.27
CA ARG A 102 14.68 16.52 -7.80
C ARG A 102 15.08 15.52 -6.73
N MET A 103 14.53 14.34 -6.80
CA MET A 103 14.99 13.20 -6.01
C MET A 103 16.34 12.71 -6.57
N VAL A 104 17.40 12.86 -5.78
CA VAL A 104 18.77 12.46 -6.17
C VAL A 104 19.19 11.15 -5.52
N GLY A 105 18.43 10.65 -4.55
CA GLY A 105 18.69 9.39 -3.90
C GLY A 105 17.61 9.00 -2.91
N TYR A 106 17.66 7.76 -2.45
CA TYR A 106 16.76 7.28 -1.41
C TYR A 106 17.41 6.20 -0.55
N ARG A 107 16.87 5.99 0.62
CA ARG A 107 17.10 4.80 1.46
C ARG A 107 15.77 4.17 1.80
N HIS A 108 15.72 2.85 1.80
CA HIS A 108 14.51 2.10 2.14
C HIS A 108 14.84 1.04 3.18
N LYS A 109 13.87 0.77 4.05
CA LYS A 109 13.90 -0.35 4.97
C LYS A 109 12.49 -0.88 5.17
N LEU A 110 12.27 -2.14 4.83
CA LEU A 110 11.05 -2.86 5.18
C LEU A 110 11.24 -3.43 6.59
N ILE A 111 10.46 -2.94 7.54
CA ILE A 111 10.56 -3.27 8.97
C ILE A 111 9.43 -4.23 9.32
N PRO A 112 9.71 -5.48 9.70
CA PRO A 112 8.67 -6.38 10.17
C PRO A 112 8.18 -5.96 11.55
N ILE A 113 6.87 -6.09 11.76
CA ILE A 113 6.19 -5.76 13.00
C ILE A 113 5.81 -7.07 13.69
N PHE A 114 6.48 -7.38 14.77
CA PHE A 114 6.22 -8.57 15.58
C PHE A 114 5.44 -8.17 16.83
N SER A 115 4.21 -8.64 16.96
CA SER A 115 3.31 -8.30 18.07
C SER A 115 3.75 -8.86 19.44
N ASP A 116 4.64 -9.85 19.42
CA ASP A 116 5.25 -10.43 20.61
C ASP A 116 6.55 -9.76 21.08
N VAL A 117 7.03 -8.78 20.28
CA VAL A 117 8.29 -8.04 20.56
C VAL A 117 8.02 -6.58 20.84
N ILE A 118 6.94 -6.02 20.27
CA ILE A 118 6.59 -4.61 20.38
C ILE A 118 5.51 -4.46 21.45
N GLU A 119 5.79 -3.63 22.45
CA GLU A 119 4.79 -3.29 23.48
C GLU A 119 3.59 -2.58 22.83
N PRO A 120 2.36 -3.06 23.05
CA PRO A 120 1.18 -2.39 22.51
C PRO A 120 1.00 -0.99 23.10
N ASP A 121 0.54 -0.05 22.28
CA ASP A 121 0.09 1.23 22.77
C ASP A 121 -1.13 1.02 23.70
N PRO A 122 -1.09 1.46 24.97
CA PRO A 122 -2.13 1.14 25.95
C PRO A 122 -3.47 1.80 25.66
N GLU A 123 -3.49 2.98 25.03
CA GLU A 123 -4.71 3.68 24.66
C GLU A 123 -5.40 2.95 23.50
N MET A 124 -4.62 2.53 22.50
CA MET A 124 -5.13 1.74 21.38
C MET A 124 -5.61 0.36 21.84
N ALA A 125 -4.89 -0.30 22.74
CA ALA A 125 -5.30 -1.60 23.30
C ALA A 125 -6.65 -1.48 24.02
N ALA A 126 -6.82 -0.46 24.86
CA ALA A 126 -8.08 -0.21 25.55
C ALA A 126 -9.24 0.09 24.59
N LEU A 127 -8.99 0.84 23.52
CA LEU A 127 -9.99 1.09 22.48
C LEU A 127 -10.41 -0.21 21.79
N ILE A 128 -9.45 -1.04 21.39
CA ILE A 128 -9.71 -2.34 20.74
C ILE A 128 -10.51 -3.25 21.66
N ASP A 129 -10.14 -3.34 22.93
CA ASP A 129 -10.85 -4.17 23.91
C ASP A 129 -12.28 -3.70 24.09
N GLY A 130 -12.53 -2.40 24.18
CA GLY A 130 -13.86 -1.82 24.26
C GLY A 130 -14.73 -2.12 23.04
N GLU A 131 -14.19 -1.99 21.85
CA GLU A 131 -14.90 -2.31 20.59
C GLU A 131 -15.18 -3.81 20.43
N ARG A 132 -14.36 -4.67 20.97
CA ARG A 132 -14.51 -6.14 20.91
C ARG A 132 -15.42 -6.71 21.99
N GLU A 133 -15.60 -6.00 23.12
CA GLU A 133 -16.34 -6.49 24.29
C GLU A 133 -17.76 -7.03 23.95
N PRO A 134 -18.60 -6.34 23.14
CA PRO A 134 -19.92 -6.84 22.77
C PRO A 134 -19.91 -8.17 22.01
N PHE A 135 -18.79 -8.52 21.38
CA PHE A 135 -18.63 -9.69 20.52
C PHE A 135 -17.71 -10.75 21.13
N LYS A 136 -17.15 -10.51 22.30
CA LYS A 136 -16.09 -11.33 22.91
C LYS A 136 -16.46 -12.79 22.99
N ALA A 137 -17.64 -13.12 23.50
CA ALA A 137 -18.10 -14.49 23.64
C ALA A 137 -18.14 -15.23 22.29
N GLN A 138 -18.57 -14.55 21.22
CA GLN A 138 -18.60 -15.09 19.87
C GLN A 138 -17.20 -15.21 19.25
N LEU A 139 -16.32 -14.24 19.49
CA LEU A 139 -14.95 -14.23 18.95
C LEU A 139 -14.05 -15.29 19.60
N GLU A 140 -14.29 -15.61 20.87
CA GLU A 140 -13.50 -16.56 21.63
C GLU A 140 -14.09 -17.97 21.65
N GLU A 141 -15.27 -18.18 21.03
CA GLU A 141 -15.88 -19.49 20.92
C GLU A 141 -14.99 -20.45 20.13
N GLN A 142 -14.63 -21.57 20.75
CA GLN A 142 -13.89 -22.63 20.07
C GLN A 142 -14.84 -23.45 19.19
N ILE A 143 -14.80 -23.23 17.90
CA ILE A 143 -15.66 -23.91 16.91
C ILE A 143 -15.10 -25.24 16.41
N GLY A 144 -13.81 -25.51 16.67
CA GLY A 144 -13.17 -26.75 16.25
C GLY A 144 -11.67 -26.77 16.56
N THR A 145 -11.06 -27.92 16.30
CA THR A 145 -9.61 -28.13 16.36
C THR A 145 -9.12 -28.76 15.07
N THR A 146 -7.88 -28.47 14.70
CA THR A 146 -7.20 -29.07 13.55
C THR A 146 -5.92 -29.75 14.00
N GLU A 147 -5.55 -30.86 13.35
CA GLU A 147 -4.31 -31.58 13.64
C GLU A 147 -3.06 -30.88 13.06
N SER A 148 -3.26 -29.98 12.11
CA SER A 148 -2.17 -29.25 11.46
C SER A 148 -2.59 -27.79 11.18
N LEU A 149 -1.60 -26.93 10.91
CA LEU A 149 -1.83 -25.54 10.56
C LEU A 149 -2.60 -25.43 9.25
N LEU A 150 -3.72 -24.73 9.27
CA LEU A 150 -4.49 -24.38 8.07
C LEU A 150 -3.99 -23.05 7.52
N TYR A 151 -3.45 -23.09 6.30
CA TYR A 151 -3.03 -21.87 5.61
C TYR A 151 -4.21 -21.23 4.88
N ARG A 152 -4.38 -19.93 5.10
CA ARG A 152 -5.30 -19.12 4.30
C ARG A 152 -4.51 -18.51 3.15
N ARG A 153 -4.99 -18.73 1.93
CA ARG A 153 -4.49 -18.04 0.73
C ARG A 153 -5.08 -16.65 0.61
#